data_96499267236f8046c83335838bd2acbe
#
_entry.id   96499267236f8046c83335838bd2acbe
#
_cell.length_a   1.000
_cell.length_b   1.000
_cell.length_c   1.000
_cell.angle_alpha   90.00
_cell.angle_beta   90.00
_cell.angle_gamma   90.00
#
_symmetry.space_group_name_H-M   'P 1'
#
loop_
_entity.id
_entity.type
_entity.pdbx_description
1 polymer ?
#
loop_
_entity_poly.entity_id
_entity_poly.type
_entity_poly.pdbx_seq_one_letter_code
_entity_poly.pdbx_strand_id
1 'polypeptide(L)'
;MDQDGSQYIEVDSSGRRIRTVENEGTDPVAGKNVYLTVDSELQKKIYDALETELRNAQLAKLSGADKYGYSITDVFKSMIKSDNVHIKNILNSKEGTVQNGIKKYIVSQDKDSLKDIDKARDLFLKGFEAGAISQSQVFLALFEQGQITNKDGIIDSVKSGRMSGGSALLEKIKSGEVTPQMTNMDPCTGSVVVTDVKTGGVLAAVSYPSYDNNELVNDFNNEYYLELQNDPTTPMVNRPFSEPRAPGSTFKMITATAGLQEGIISPNTGIYDKGTFKDAGRPYARCWIGSGSGSHGNVNVSEALEVSCNYFFYTVAYRMNKGAGDLSGINTLNKYMEAFGLNSPTGVEISELYDSMSQYPTHISSPEYKKYITQQRDADAKESDYKWSAGDTIRTAIGQSYNNYTSALMSKYVATLANGGTRYSMHFLNKVTNNDGKTEEEYQPKVESKIEIKKENLDAIFKGMFLVTTGPRGTLRNYFKDFPVDVAAKSGTAQQSSKRSEHTTFVAFAPLEDPQISVCVIIPFGNGTTGPAPKVAKVAISEYLKLDYKPELKSYDTLLH
;
A
#
# COMPACT_ATOMS: atom_id res chain seq x y z
N MET A 1 -14.32 18.67 -23.48
CA MET A 1 -13.93 19.85 -22.68
C MET A 1 -14.98 20.91 -22.93
N ASP A 2 -15.31 21.68 -21.90
CA ASP A 2 -16.13 22.88 -22.07
C ASP A 2 -15.44 23.84 -23.02
N GLN A 3 -16.22 24.58 -23.76
CA GLN A 3 -15.73 25.72 -24.57
C GLN A 3 -16.39 26.96 -24.05
N ASP A 4 -15.59 27.91 -23.61
CA ASP A 4 -16.09 29.20 -23.16
C ASP A 4 -16.82 29.91 -24.30
N GLY A 5 -17.97 30.46 -23.99
CA GLY A 5 -18.66 31.38 -24.89
C GLY A 5 -17.92 32.72 -24.97
N SER A 6 -18.10 33.42 -26.05
CA SER A 6 -17.64 34.80 -26.21
C SER A 6 -18.82 35.71 -26.46
N GLN A 7 -18.81 36.92 -25.88
CA GLN A 7 -19.83 37.92 -26.08
C GLN A 7 -19.16 39.24 -26.42
N TYR A 8 -19.56 39.84 -27.52
CA TYR A 8 -19.08 41.16 -27.87
C TYR A 8 -19.95 42.24 -27.22
N ILE A 9 -19.31 43.19 -26.59
CA ILE A 9 -19.97 44.32 -25.94
C ILE A 9 -19.47 45.63 -26.54
N GLU A 10 -20.36 46.57 -26.82
CA GLU A 10 -19.99 47.96 -27.07
C GLU A 10 -19.76 48.66 -25.74
N VAL A 11 -18.68 49.42 -25.65
CA VAL A 11 -18.33 50.23 -24.50
C VAL A 11 -18.22 51.70 -24.87
N ASP A 12 -18.49 52.61 -23.93
CA ASP A 12 -18.24 54.03 -24.11
C ASP A 12 -16.73 54.36 -24.02
N SER A 13 -16.38 55.64 -24.21
CA SER A 13 -15.01 56.12 -24.10
C SER A 13 -14.34 55.95 -22.74
N SER A 14 -15.11 55.58 -21.73
CA SER A 14 -14.66 55.27 -20.35
C SER A 14 -14.63 53.78 -20.04
N GLY A 15 -14.90 52.90 -21.02
CA GLY A 15 -14.89 51.43 -20.87
C GLY A 15 -16.18 50.88 -20.26
N ARG A 16 -17.25 51.66 -20.10
CA ARG A 16 -18.53 51.16 -19.55
C ARG A 16 -19.34 50.53 -20.68
N ARG A 17 -19.90 49.36 -20.38
CA ARG A 17 -20.79 48.62 -21.30
C ARG A 17 -21.99 49.45 -21.68
N ILE A 18 -22.18 49.67 -22.99
CA ILE A 18 -23.36 50.31 -23.58
C ILE A 18 -24.41 49.26 -23.93
N ARG A 19 -24.03 48.24 -24.70
CA ARG A 19 -24.89 47.11 -25.06
C ARG A 19 -24.08 45.87 -25.39
N THR A 20 -24.75 44.72 -25.46
CA THR A 20 -24.26 43.52 -26.10
C THR A 20 -24.57 43.59 -27.59
N VAL A 21 -23.61 43.20 -28.43
CA VAL A 21 -23.81 43.09 -29.87
C VAL A 21 -24.51 41.78 -30.16
N GLU A 22 -25.74 41.85 -30.64
CA GLU A 22 -26.53 40.66 -30.93
C GLU A 22 -25.96 39.93 -32.15
N ASN A 23 -25.96 38.57 -32.08
CA ASN A 23 -25.44 37.68 -33.12
C ASN A 23 -23.92 37.75 -33.37
N GLU A 24 -23.17 38.44 -32.53
CA GLU A 24 -21.73 38.39 -32.51
C GLU A 24 -21.27 37.73 -31.21
N GLY A 25 -20.51 36.64 -31.31
CA GLY A 25 -20.07 35.81 -30.21
C GLY A 25 -20.34 34.35 -30.49
N THR A 26 -19.89 33.52 -29.56
CA THR A 26 -20.14 32.08 -29.59
C THR A 26 -20.80 31.67 -28.27
N ASP A 27 -21.85 30.87 -28.37
CA ASP A 27 -22.45 30.28 -27.16
C ASP A 27 -21.48 29.34 -26.49
N PRO A 28 -21.46 29.28 -25.12
CA PRO A 28 -20.67 28.30 -24.44
C PRO A 28 -21.17 26.89 -24.76
N VAL A 29 -20.24 25.98 -25.02
CA VAL A 29 -20.55 24.59 -25.26
C VAL A 29 -20.22 23.80 -23.99
N ALA A 30 -21.24 23.23 -23.40
CA ALA A 30 -21.07 22.40 -22.20
C ALA A 30 -20.23 21.17 -22.53
N GLY A 31 -19.36 20.79 -21.61
CA GLY A 31 -18.52 19.62 -21.73
C GLY A 31 -19.31 18.32 -21.69
N LYS A 32 -18.59 17.24 -21.90
CA LYS A 32 -19.14 15.88 -21.90
C LYS A 32 -19.07 15.29 -20.49
N ASN A 33 -19.96 14.34 -20.19
CA ASN A 33 -19.88 13.57 -18.96
C ASN A 33 -18.91 12.39 -19.14
N VAL A 34 -17.94 12.27 -18.26
CA VAL A 34 -16.97 11.17 -18.23
C VAL A 34 -17.35 10.19 -17.13
N TYR A 35 -17.53 8.95 -17.48
CA TYR A 35 -17.81 7.85 -16.57
C TYR A 35 -16.56 7.02 -16.38
N LEU A 36 -16.25 6.70 -15.12
CA LEU A 36 -15.09 5.91 -14.75
C LEU A 36 -15.51 4.45 -14.43
N THR A 37 -14.54 3.55 -14.44
CA THR A 37 -14.69 2.16 -14.01
C THR A 37 -14.75 2.03 -12.49
N VAL A 38 -14.30 3.06 -11.77
CA VAL A 38 -14.27 3.09 -10.30
C VAL A 38 -15.69 3.04 -9.74
N ASP A 39 -15.94 2.05 -8.88
CA ASP A 39 -17.11 1.98 -8.03
C ASP A 39 -16.83 2.74 -6.73
N SER A 40 -17.49 3.88 -6.54
CA SER A 40 -17.25 4.76 -5.39
C SER A 40 -17.61 4.11 -4.05
N GLU A 41 -18.66 3.27 -4.02
CA GLU A 41 -19.07 2.57 -2.81
C GLU A 41 -18.06 1.47 -2.44
N LEU A 42 -17.61 0.70 -3.43
CA LEU A 42 -16.55 -0.29 -3.26
C LEU A 42 -15.26 0.39 -2.75
N GLN A 43 -14.86 1.50 -3.37
CA GLN A 43 -13.66 2.25 -2.98
C GLN A 43 -13.76 2.75 -1.54
N LYS A 44 -14.91 3.33 -1.16
CA LYS A 44 -15.14 3.80 0.21
C LYS A 44 -15.08 2.66 1.22
N LYS A 45 -15.74 1.54 0.96
CA LYS A 45 -15.74 0.36 1.85
C LYS A 45 -14.34 -0.21 2.05
N ILE A 46 -13.53 -0.24 0.99
CA ILE A 46 -12.13 -0.69 1.06
C ILE A 46 -11.29 0.30 1.87
N TYR A 47 -11.51 1.61 1.70
CA TYR A 47 -10.82 2.65 2.48
C TYR A 47 -11.11 2.50 3.98
N ASP A 48 -12.38 2.40 4.34
CA ASP A 48 -12.83 2.24 5.73
C ASP A 48 -12.26 0.93 6.35
N ALA A 49 -12.24 -0.15 5.57
CA ALA A 49 -11.67 -1.42 5.99
C ALA A 49 -10.15 -1.32 6.20
N LEU A 50 -9.44 -0.65 5.28
CA LEU A 50 -7.99 -0.45 5.38
C LEU A 50 -7.64 0.36 6.64
N GLU A 51 -8.30 1.50 6.87
CA GLU A 51 -8.10 2.32 8.06
C GLU A 51 -8.38 1.52 9.34
N THR A 52 -9.49 0.79 9.37
CA THR A 52 -9.86 -0.06 10.53
C THR A 52 -8.80 -1.12 10.81
N GLU A 53 -8.30 -1.80 9.79
CA GLU A 53 -7.31 -2.86 9.98
C GLU A 53 -5.91 -2.31 10.30
N LEU A 54 -5.54 -1.12 9.81
CA LEU A 54 -4.34 -0.42 10.25
C LEU A 54 -4.42 -0.05 11.73
N ARG A 55 -5.56 0.51 12.17
CA ARG A 55 -5.84 0.80 13.58
C ARG A 55 -5.76 -0.45 14.45
N ASN A 56 -6.36 -1.56 14.02
CA ASN A 56 -6.29 -2.84 14.74
C ASN A 56 -4.84 -3.34 14.88
N ALA A 57 -4.02 -3.17 13.83
CA ALA A 57 -2.60 -3.52 13.88
C ALA A 57 -1.82 -2.63 14.86
N GLN A 58 -2.13 -1.33 14.92
CA GLN A 58 -1.53 -0.43 15.91
C GLN A 58 -1.93 -0.78 17.34
N LEU A 59 -3.20 -1.11 17.58
CA LEU A 59 -3.69 -1.56 18.88
C LEU A 59 -3.02 -2.88 19.34
N ALA A 60 -2.79 -3.81 18.40
CA ALA A 60 -2.04 -5.04 18.71
C ALA A 60 -0.59 -4.74 19.14
N LYS A 61 0.06 -3.76 18.52
CA LYS A 61 1.41 -3.30 18.89
C LYS A 61 1.43 -2.60 20.25
N LEU A 62 0.42 -1.78 20.54
CA LEU A 62 0.25 -1.12 21.85
C LEU A 62 -0.01 -2.12 22.99
N SER A 63 -0.65 -3.25 22.72
CA SER A 63 -0.89 -4.31 23.70
C SER A 63 0.35 -5.16 24.05
N GLY A 64 1.48 -4.94 23.36
CA GLY A 64 2.69 -5.75 23.52
C GLY A 64 2.62 -7.14 22.86
N ALA A 65 1.55 -7.43 22.11
CA ALA A 65 1.39 -8.71 21.43
C ALA A 65 2.32 -8.85 20.19
N ASP A 66 2.96 -7.78 19.78
CA ASP A 66 3.86 -7.72 18.62
C ASP A 66 5.31 -7.56 19.06
N LYS A 67 6.23 -8.25 18.38
CA LYS A 67 7.69 -8.13 18.58
C LYS A 67 8.20 -6.67 18.43
N TYR A 68 7.54 -5.90 17.59
CA TYR A 68 7.86 -4.49 17.32
C TYR A 68 6.85 -3.56 17.98
N GLY A 69 6.37 -3.94 19.17
CA GLY A 69 5.45 -3.15 19.98
C GLY A 69 6.05 -1.81 20.40
N TYR A 70 5.18 -0.88 20.71
CA TYR A 70 5.50 0.46 21.22
C TYR A 70 4.50 0.88 22.30
N SER A 71 4.90 1.83 23.13
CA SER A 71 4.07 2.34 24.20
C SER A 71 3.17 3.49 23.76
N ILE A 72 2.12 3.79 24.55
CA ILE A 72 1.30 4.98 24.32
C ILE A 72 2.11 6.28 24.42
N THR A 73 3.19 6.28 25.20
CA THR A 73 4.15 7.38 25.27
C THR A 73 4.85 7.61 23.94
N ASP A 74 5.19 6.52 23.22
CA ASP A 74 5.81 6.62 21.89
C ASP A 74 4.83 7.19 20.85
N VAL A 75 3.53 6.90 21.00
CA VAL A 75 2.48 7.52 20.17
C VAL A 75 2.45 9.04 20.39
N PHE A 76 2.42 9.51 21.63
CA PHE A 76 2.48 10.95 21.91
C PHE A 76 3.74 11.60 21.34
N LYS A 77 4.90 10.97 21.49
CA LYS A 77 6.15 11.46 20.89
C LYS A 77 6.07 11.56 19.37
N SER A 78 5.48 10.55 18.74
CA SER A 78 5.27 10.54 17.29
C SER A 78 4.35 11.69 16.87
N MET A 79 3.22 11.87 17.54
CA MET A 79 2.25 12.95 17.25
C MET A 79 2.87 14.35 17.43
N ILE A 80 3.75 14.54 18.44
CA ILE A 80 4.47 15.80 18.62
C ILE A 80 5.48 16.02 17.48
N LYS A 81 6.25 14.99 17.11
CA LYS A 81 7.27 15.07 16.05
C LYS A 81 6.66 15.33 14.68
N SER A 82 5.54 14.73 14.38
CA SER A 82 4.83 14.83 13.10
C SER A 82 3.91 16.06 13.00
N ASP A 83 3.94 16.93 14.01
CA ASP A 83 3.06 18.09 14.14
C ASP A 83 1.56 17.79 14.18
N ASN A 84 1.18 16.56 14.48
CA ASN A 84 -0.22 16.18 14.72
C ASN A 84 -0.76 16.76 16.05
N VAL A 85 0.11 17.32 16.88
CA VAL A 85 -0.23 18.30 17.91
C VAL A 85 0.34 19.65 17.45
N HIS A 86 -0.47 20.42 16.73
CA HIS A 86 -0.04 21.60 15.99
C HIS A 86 0.69 22.63 16.86
N ILE A 87 2.00 22.70 16.67
CA ILE A 87 2.86 23.61 17.47
C ILE A 87 2.50 25.07 17.23
N LYS A 88 2.12 25.46 16.03
CA LYS A 88 1.67 26.81 15.69
C LYS A 88 0.46 27.24 16.54
N ASN A 89 -0.50 26.34 16.76
CA ASN A 89 -1.67 26.59 17.60
C ASN A 89 -1.27 26.75 19.08
N ILE A 90 -0.31 25.96 19.55
CA ILE A 90 0.24 26.09 20.90
C ILE A 90 0.90 27.49 21.07
N LEU A 91 1.74 27.90 20.14
CA LEU A 91 2.45 29.21 20.21
C LEU A 91 1.48 30.39 20.15
N ASN A 92 0.35 30.26 19.47
CA ASN A 92 -0.70 31.29 19.35
C ASN A 92 -1.83 31.15 20.39
N SER A 93 -1.71 30.21 21.35
CA SER A 93 -2.76 29.90 22.30
C SER A 93 -3.10 31.04 23.26
N LYS A 94 -4.38 31.12 23.64
CA LYS A 94 -4.92 32.13 24.57
C LYS A 94 -4.56 31.77 26.02
N GLU A 95 -4.44 32.80 26.85
CA GLU A 95 -4.21 32.63 28.27
C GLU A 95 -5.33 31.82 28.95
N GLY A 96 -4.96 30.98 29.92
CA GLY A 96 -5.91 30.10 30.62
C GLY A 96 -6.16 28.74 29.94
N THR A 97 -5.65 28.50 28.74
CA THR A 97 -5.75 27.21 28.05
C THR A 97 -4.62 26.26 28.46
N VAL A 98 -4.81 24.94 28.26
CA VAL A 98 -3.74 23.94 28.47
C VAL A 98 -2.60 24.18 27.50
N GLN A 99 -2.89 24.52 26.23
CA GLN A 99 -1.91 24.88 25.23
C GLN A 99 -1.03 26.06 25.69
N ASN A 100 -1.62 27.06 26.37
CA ASN A 100 -0.85 28.18 26.94
C ASN A 100 0.10 27.73 28.05
N GLY A 101 -0.26 26.72 28.83
CA GLY A 101 0.65 26.11 29.80
C GLY A 101 1.87 25.49 29.12
N ILE A 102 1.68 24.75 28.03
CA ILE A 102 2.75 24.18 27.20
C ILE A 102 3.60 25.30 26.59
N LYS A 103 2.99 26.34 26.01
CA LYS A 103 3.69 27.53 25.50
C LYS A 103 4.57 28.17 26.55
N LYS A 104 4.05 28.42 27.77
CA LYS A 104 4.83 29.02 28.86
C LYS A 104 6.06 28.18 29.20
N TYR A 105 5.96 26.85 29.20
CA TYR A 105 7.11 25.98 29.36
C TYR A 105 8.13 26.16 28.25
N ILE A 106 7.72 26.06 26.97
CA ILE A 106 8.60 26.21 25.80
C ILE A 106 9.36 27.55 25.86
N VAL A 107 8.66 28.65 26.09
CA VAL A 107 9.22 30.00 26.17
C VAL A 107 10.18 30.16 27.36
N SER A 108 9.92 29.48 28.48
CA SER A 108 10.81 29.48 29.65
C SER A 108 12.16 28.79 29.37
N GLN A 109 12.20 27.85 28.45
CA GLN A 109 13.43 27.19 28.02
C GLN A 109 14.24 28.08 27.02
N ASP A 110 13.53 28.73 26.10
CA ASP A 110 14.13 29.65 25.14
C ASP A 110 13.07 30.62 24.59
N LYS A 111 13.29 31.93 24.78
CA LYS A 111 12.36 32.98 24.31
C LYS A 111 12.31 33.11 22.79
N ASP A 112 13.39 32.76 22.11
CA ASP A 112 13.47 32.87 20.64
C ASP A 112 12.70 31.74 19.95
N SER A 113 12.26 30.69 20.68
CA SER A 113 11.41 29.62 20.16
C SER A 113 10.04 30.10 19.61
N LEU A 114 9.57 31.28 20.01
CA LEU A 114 8.38 31.90 19.43
C LEU A 114 8.49 32.22 17.93
N LYS A 115 9.73 32.32 17.42
CA LYS A 115 10.03 32.67 16.02
C LYS A 115 10.49 31.46 15.19
N ASP A 116 10.72 30.33 15.83
CA ASP A 116 11.26 29.12 15.22
C ASP A 116 10.41 27.91 15.63
N ILE A 117 9.54 27.47 14.71
CA ILE A 117 8.56 26.39 14.91
C ILE A 117 9.27 25.07 15.19
N ASP A 118 10.38 24.77 14.51
CA ASP A 118 11.09 23.50 14.68
C ASP A 118 11.79 23.46 16.03
N LYS A 119 12.40 24.57 16.43
CA LYS A 119 12.97 24.72 17.77
C LYS A 119 11.92 24.60 18.87
N ALA A 120 10.74 25.21 18.67
CA ALA A 120 9.63 25.10 19.62
C ALA A 120 9.13 23.66 19.74
N ARG A 121 9.04 22.93 18.62
CA ARG A 121 8.65 21.50 18.59
C ARG A 121 9.65 20.63 19.33
N ASP A 122 10.96 20.87 19.13
CA ASP A 122 12.02 20.17 19.83
C ASP A 122 11.98 20.40 21.35
N LEU A 123 11.72 21.64 21.79
CA LEU A 123 11.57 21.97 23.21
C LEU A 123 10.30 21.36 23.81
N PHE A 124 9.20 21.31 23.05
CA PHE A 124 7.98 20.62 23.45
C PHE A 124 8.26 19.13 23.67
N LEU A 125 8.91 18.48 22.70
CA LEU A 125 9.26 17.07 22.81
C LEU A 125 10.17 16.78 24.01
N LYS A 126 11.21 17.59 24.22
CA LYS A 126 12.11 17.47 25.38
C LYS A 126 11.35 17.65 26.70
N GLY A 127 10.44 18.62 26.76
CA GLY A 127 9.60 18.84 27.94
C GLY A 127 8.67 17.66 28.23
N PHE A 128 8.11 17.04 27.20
CA PHE A 128 7.32 15.83 27.32
C PHE A 128 8.16 14.63 27.79
N GLU A 129 9.34 14.43 27.20
CA GLU A 129 10.25 13.34 27.60
C GLU A 129 10.80 13.48 29.01
N ALA A 130 10.99 14.71 29.47
CA ALA A 130 11.42 15.00 30.84
C ALA A 130 10.27 14.96 31.87
N GLY A 131 9.01 14.75 31.43
CA GLY A 131 7.84 14.75 32.30
C GLY A 131 7.39 16.13 32.77
N ALA A 132 7.97 17.22 32.28
CA ALA A 132 7.55 18.58 32.55
C ALA A 132 6.23 18.93 31.86
N ILE A 133 5.93 18.26 30.75
CA ILE A 133 4.66 18.30 30.05
C ILE A 133 4.06 16.89 30.11
N SER A 134 2.89 16.75 30.72
CA SER A 134 2.23 15.46 30.94
C SER A 134 1.45 14.97 29.71
N GLN A 135 1.20 13.65 29.64
CA GLN A 135 0.30 13.06 28.64
C GLN A 135 -1.09 13.70 28.63
N SER A 136 -1.63 14.04 29.83
CA SER A 136 -2.93 14.71 29.95
C SER A 136 -2.92 16.10 29.32
N GLN A 137 -1.83 16.85 29.47
CA GLN A 137 -1.73 18.17 28.81
C GLN A 137 -1.68 18.04 27.30
N VAL A 138 -0.92 17.07 26.75
CA VAL A 138 -0.88 16.84 25.29
C VAL A 138 -2.23 16.37 24.78
N PHE A 139 -2.90 15.46 25.47
CA PHE A 139 -4.25 14.99 25.12
C PHE A 139 -5.28 16.13 25.12
N LEU A 140 -5.26 16.99 26.14
CA LEU A 140 -6.16 18.13 26.21
C LEU A 140 -5.83 19.20 25.16
N ALA A 141 -4.57 19.33 24.75
CA ALA A 141 -4.22 20.20 23.64
C ALA A 141 -4.84 19.75 22.31
N LEU A 142 -4.91 18.43 22.03
CA LEU A 142 -5.63 17.89 20.87
C LEU A 142 -7.12 18.29 20.89
N PHE A 143 -7.75 18.26 22.06
CA PHE A 143 -9.13 18.70 22.21
C PHE A 143 -9.28 20.21 21.97
N GLU A 144 -8.41 21.04 22.56
CA GLU A 144 -8.43 22.49 22.36
C GLU A 144 -8.15 22.89 20.89
N GLN A 145 -7.47 22.03 20.13
CA GLN A 145 -7.23 22.17 18.68
C GLN A 145 -8.38 21.66 17.82
N GLY A 146 -9.43 21.08 18.44
CA GLY A 146 -10.58 20.53 17.72
C GLY A 146 -10.34 19.21 17.01
N GLN A 147 -9.19 18.57 17.23
CA GLN A 147 -8.84 17.29 16.59
C GLN A 147 -9.59 16.10 17.19
N ILE A 148 -10.03 16.19 18.44
CA ILE A 148 -10.86 15.20 19.13
C ILE A 148 -12.05 15.89 19.82
N THR A 149 -13.13 15.13 20.02
CA THR A 149 -14.39 15.64 20.61
C THR A 149 -14.61 15.11 22.03
N ASN A 150 -15.59 15.68 22.73
CA ASN A 150 -16.01 15.22 24.07
C ASN A 150 -17.39 14.53 24.08
N LYS A 151 -17.79 13.92 22.97
CA LYS A 151 -19.10 13.23 22.87
C LYS A 151 -19.25 12.06 23.83
N ASP A 152 -18.13 11.47 24.25
CA ASP A 152 -18.02 10.31 25.15
C ASP A 152 -17.71 10.66 26.61
N GLY A 153 -17.51 11.95 26.94
CA GLY A 153 -17.17 12.42 28.29
C GLY A 153 -15.73 12.13 28.75
N ILE A 154 -14.89 11.62 27.85
CA ILE A 154 -13.49 11.31 28.15
C ILE A 154 -12.70 12.57 28.53
N ILE A 155 -12.95 13.70 27.84
CA ILE A 155 -12.27 14.97 28.12
C ILE A 155 -12.52 15.43 29.56
N ASP A 156 -13.77 15.33 30.04
CA ASP A 156 -14.12 15.72 31.41
C ASP A 156 -13.49 14.78 32.46
N SER A 157 -13.32 13.51 32.10
CA SER A 157 -12.64 12.53 32.94
C SER A 157 -11.13 12.84 33.07
N VAL A 158 -10.49 13.30 31.97
CA VAL A 158 -9.08 13.73 32.02
C VAL A 158 -8.93 15.05 32.77
N LYS A 159 -9.79 16.03 32.52
CA LYS A 159 -9.78 17.33 33.25
C LYS A 159 -9.95 17.18 34.75
N SER A 160 -10.77 16.23 35.18
CA SER A 160 -11.00 15.94 36.61
C SER A 160 -9.96 15.00 37.24
N GLY A 161 -8.98 14.50 36.47
CA GLY A 161 -7.95 13.56 36.92
C GLY A 161 -8.44 12.13 37.15
N ARG A 162 -9.68 11.79 36.73
CA ARG A 162 -10.25 10.43 36.85
C ARG A 162 -9.68 9.47 35.80
N MET A 163 -9.16 10.00 34.70
CA MET A 163 -8.53 9.23 33.62
C MET A 163 -7.18 9.87 33.24
N SER A 164 -6.18 9.05 32.97
CA SER A 164 -4.90 9.53 32.46
C SER A 164 -5.01 9.92 30.99
N GLY A 165 -4.16 10.85 30.53
CA GLY A 165 -4.08 11.21 29.10
C GLY A 165 -3.75 10.03 28.20
N GLY A 166 -2.92 9.08 28.70
CA GLY A 166 -2.56 7.87 27.96
C GLY A 166 -3.75 6.92 27.77
N SER A 167 -4.50 6.66 28.82
CA SER A 167 -5.74 5.86 28.72
C SER A 167 -6.78 6.52 27.82
N ALA A 168 -6.92 7.84 27.91
CA ALA A 168 -7.82 8.60 27.08
C ALA A 168 -7.45 8.54 25.59
N LEU A 169 -6.17 8.69 25.26
CA LEU A 169 -5.68 8.56 23.89
C LEU A 169 -5.95 7.16 23.34
N LEU A 170 -5.71 6.11 24.16
CA LEU A 170 -5.99 4.74 23.74
C LEU A 170 -7.47 4.52 23.41
N GLU A 171 -8.40 5.06 24.21
CA GLU A 171 -9.84 4.99 23.91
C GLU A 171 -10.19 5.73 22.62
N LYS A 172 -9.58 6.91 22.35
CA LYS A 172 -9.77 7.64 21.09
C LYS A 172 -9.20 6.90 19.88
N ILE A 173 -8.10 6.15 20.04
CA ILE A 173 -7.58 5.24 18.99
C ILE A 173 -8.55 4.08 18.78
N LYS A 174 -9.06 3.43 19.84
CA LYS A 174 -10.02 2.33 19.73
C LYS A 174 -11.32 2.76 19.03
N SER A 175 -11.84 3.93 19.34
CA SER A 175 -13.04 4.47 18.68
C SER A 175 -12.84 4.88 17.23
N GLY A 176 -11.58 5.06 16.77
CA GLY A 176 -11.22 5.55 15.44
C GLY A 176 -11.25 7.08 15.33
N GLU A 177 -11.48 7.80 16.41
CA GLU A 177 -11.41 9.27 16.39
C GLU A 177 -9.96 9.76 16.25
N VAL A 178 -8.99 9.02 16.82
CA VAL A 178 -7.57 9.17 16.50
C VAL A 178 -7.20 8.09 15.50
N THR A 179 -6.89 8.51 14.28
CA THR A 179 -6.63 7.63 13.14
C THR A 179 -5.17 7.15 13.09
N PRO A 180 -4.86 6.10 12.31
CA PRO A 180 -3.47 5.70 12.05
C PRO A 180 -2.60 6.81 11.47
N GLN A 181 -3.15 7.69 10.62
CA GLN A 181 -2.48 8.88 10.12
C GLN A 181 -2.07 9.81 11.26
N MET A 182 -3.00 10.14 12.16
CA MET A 182 -2.74 11.04 13.29
C MET A 182 -1.67 10.50 14.24
N THR A 183 -1.61 9.20 14.46
CA THR A 183 -0.57 8.58 15.31
C THR A 183 0.80 8.61 14.65
N ASN A 184 0.87 8.56 13.31
CA ASN A 184 2.07 8.39 12.50
C ASN A 184 2.98 7.23 12.99
N MET A 185 2.36 6.15 13.49
CA MET A 185 3.02 4.94 13.96
C MET A 185 2.78 3.78 13.01
N ASP A 186 3.77 2.90 12.82
CA ASP A 186 3.65 1.73 11.94
C ASP A 186 2.60 0.71 12.41
N PRO A 187 1.74 0.21 11.49
CA PRO A 187 1.51 0.66 10.13
C PRO A 187 0.52 1.85 10.09
N CYS A 188 0.84 2.89 9.31
CA CYS A 188 -0.04 4.07 9.14
C CYS A 188 -0.31 4.41 7.68
N THR A 189 0.16 3.59 6.74
CA THR A 189 -0.06 3.78 5.30
C THR A 189 -0.42 2.47 4.64
N GLY A 190 -1.10 2.54 3.48
CA GLY A 190 -1.42 1.37 2.69
C GLY A 190 -2.03 1.70 1.33
N SER A 191 -2.08 0.70 0.45
CA SER A 191 -2.73 0.81 -0.85
C SER A 191 -3.48 -0.47 -1.21
N VAL A 192 -4.60 -0.30 -1.91
CA VAL A 192 -5.41 -1.41 -2.42
C VAL A 192 -5.81 -1.11 -3.86
N VAL A 193 -5.66 -2.10 -4.75
CA VAL A 193 -6.17 -2.02 -6.12
C VAL A 193 -7.03 -3.24 -6.41
N VAL A 194 -8.21 -2.98 -6.96
CA VAL A 194 -9.13 -4.00 -7.47
C VAL A 194 -9.27 -3.79 -8.98
N THR A 195 -8.97 -4.83 -9.75
CA THR A 195 -8.99 -4.80 -11.22
C THR A 195 -9.96 -5.83 -11.76
N ASP A 196 -10.77 -5.45 -12.74
CA ASP A 196 -11.57 -6.39 -13.52
C ASP A 196 -10.66 -7.28 -14.35
N VAL A 197 -10.80 -8.60 -14.16
CA VAL A 197 -9.92 -9.61 -14.80
C VAL A 197 -10.15 -9.71 -16.31
N LYS A 198 -11.36 -9.37 -16.78
CA LYS A 198 -11.80 -9.55 -18.17
C LYS A 198 -11.58 -8.32 -19.05
N THR A 199 -11.38 -7.14 -18.43
CA THR A 199 -11.29 -5.87 -19.16
C THR A 199 -10.03 -5.04 -18.84
N GLY A 200 -9.45 -5.23 -17.65
CA GLY A 200 -8.39 -4.38 -17.11
C GLY A 200 -8.91 -3.11 -16.42
N GLY A 201 -10.24 -2.93 -16.31
CA GLY A 201 -10.85 -1.77 -15.63
C GLY A 201 -10.45 -1.70 -14.16
N VAL A 202 -10.06 -0.51 -13.70
CA VAL A 202 -9.76 -0.26 -12.28
C VAL A 202 -11.07 -0.01 -11.54
N LEU A 203 -11.51 -0.98 -10.74
CA LEU A 203 -12.76 -0.91 -9.99
C LEU A 203 -12.60 -0.15 -8.66
N ALA A 204 -11.44 -0.21 -8.08
CA ALA A 204 -11.05 0.60 -6.92
C ALA A 204 -9.53 0.79 -6.88
N ALA A 205 -9.09 1.99 -6.47
CA ALA A 205 -7.68 2.34 -6.25
C ALA A 205 -7.56 3.19 -4.98
N VAL A 206 -7.33 2.53 -3.86
CA VAL A 206 -7.32 3.16 -2.53
C VAL A 206 -5.90 3.49 -2.10
N SER A 207 -5.68 4.76 -1.74
CA SER A 207 -4.48 5.26 -1.06
C SER A 207 -4.84 5.66 0.36
N TYR A 208 -4.17 5.12 1.37
CA TYR A 208 -4.33 5.54 2.75
C TYR A 208 -2.99 6.07 3.31
N PRO A 209 -2.97 7.22 4.01
CA PRO A 209 -4.07 8.17 4.07
C PRO A 209 -4.33 8.84 2.72
N SER A 210 -5.48 9.49 2.62
CA SER A 210 -5.89 10.28 1.47
C SER A 210 -6.22 11.72 1.91
N TYR A 211 -6.75 12.52 1.02
CA TYR A 211 -7.10 13.92 1.26
C TYR A 211 -8.42 14.27 0.57
N ASP A 212 -9.04 15.38 1.00
CA ASP A 212 -10.25 15.89 0.38
C ASP A 212 -9.91 16.75 -0.85
N ASN A 213 -10.26 16.26 -2.02
CA ASN A 213 -10.06 16.98 -3.28
C ASN A 213 -10.89 18.29 -3.34
N ASN A 214 -12.03 18.36 -2.65
CA ASN A 214 -12.88 19.54 -2.71
C ASN A 214 -12.18 20.77 -2.13
N GLU A 215 -11.31 20.58 -1.15
CA GLU A 215 -10.49 21.65 -0.56
C GLU A 215 -9.43 22.21 -1.53
N LEU A 216 -9.16 21.51 -2.63
CA LEU A 216 -8.07 21.87 -3.56
C LEU A 216 -8.55 22.24 -4.96
N VAL A 217 -9.81 21.98 -5.33
CA VAL A 217 -10.28 22.11 -6.73
C VAL A 217 -10.95 23.44 -7.01
N ASN A 218 -11.99 23.81 -6.29
CA ASN A 218 -12.80 24.99 -6.63
C ASN A 218 -12.28 26.27 -5.95
N ASP A 219 -12.21 26.26 -4.62
CA ASP A 219 -11.61 27.30 -3.81
C ASP A 219 -10.35 26.75 -3.15
N PHE A 220 -9.19 26.98 -3.78
CA PHE A 220 -7.94 26.38 -3.35
C PHE A 220 -7.55 26.79 -1.93
N ASN A 221 -7.67 25.85 -0.99
CA ASN A 221 -7.31 26.04 0.41
C ASN A 221 -5.80 25.90 0.61
N ASN A 222 -5.08 27.04 0.60
CA ASN A 222 -3.64 27.07 0.78
C ASN A 222 -3.18 26.49 2.14
N GLU A 223 -3.95 26.69 3.22
CA GLU A 223 -3.57 26.19 4.55
C GLU A 223 -3.64 24.67 4.58
N TYR A 224 -4.72 24.09 4.07
CA TYR A 224 -4.88 22.64 3.91
C TYR A 224 -3.80 22.03 3.01
N TYR A 225 -3.47 22.67 1.88
CA TYR A 225 -2.41 22.21 1.00
C TYR A 225 -1.04 22.14 1.70
N LEU A 226 -0.71 23.16 2.51
CA LEU A 226 0.53 23.20 3.30
C LEU A 226 0.54 22.13 4.40
N GLU A 227 -0.60 21.84 5.02
CA GLU A 227 -0.74 20.73 5.97
C GLU A 227 -0.43 19.40 5.30
N LEU A 228 -1.03 19.14 4.12
CA LEU A 228 -0.78 17.92 3.35
C LEU A 228 0.69 17.77 2.92
N GLN A 229 1.34 18.88 2.53
CA GLN A 229 2.76 18.87 2.16
C GLN A 229 3.69 18.54 3.33
N ASN A 230 3.34 18.97 4.53
CA ASN A 230 4.14 18.79 5.73
C ASN A 230 3.79 17.49 6.50
N ASP A 231 2.72 16.80 6.13
CA ASP A 231 2.33 15.54 6.77
C ASP A 231 3.33 14.43 6.41
N PRO A 232 4.06 13.88 7.40
CA PRO A 232 5.06 12.84 7.15
C PRO A 232 4.46 11.52 6.64
N THR A 233 3.14 11.32 6.74
CA THR A 233 2.45 10.19 6.12
C THR A 233 2.23 10.38 4.62
N THR A 234 2.58 11.56 4.08
CA THR A 234 2.53 11.89 2.64
C THR A 234 1.18 11.55 1.97
N PRO A 235 0.05 12.16 2.41
CA PRO A 235 -1.29 11.81 1.93
C PRO A 235 -1.50 12.08 0.43
N MET A 236 -0.77 13.05 -0.16
CA MET A 236 -0.84 13.36 -1.59
C MET A 236 -0.16 12.32 -2.50
N VAL A 237 0.57 11.35 -1.95
CA VAL A 237 1.17 10.28 -2.75
C VAL A 237 0.09 9.32 -3.23
N ASN A 238 -0.06 9.19 -4.54
CA ASN A 238 -0.93 8.18 -5.14
C ASN A 238 -0.28 6.79 -5.03
N ARG A 239 -0.37 6.18 -3.84
CA ARG A 239 0.31 4.91 -3.50
C ARG A 239 0.00 3.76 -4.46
N PRO A 240 -1.24 3.58 -4.92
CA PRO A 240 -1.57 2.55 -5.91
C PRO A 240 -0.66 2.53 -7.13
N PHE A 241 -0.23 3.69 -7.61
CA PHE A 241 0.52 3.84 -8.86
C PHE A 241 1.94 4.41 -8.68
N SER A 242 2.26 4.94 -7.49
CA SER A 242 3.51 5.68 -7.29
C SER A 242 4.35 5.21 -6.09
N GLU A 243 3.89 4.22 -5.32
CA GLU A 243 4.66 3.71 -4.16
C GLU A 243 5.00 2.22 -4.33
N PRO A 244 6.13 1.88 -4.99
CA PRO A 244 6.54 0.50 -5.19
C PRO A 244 7.10 -0.11 -3.90
N ARG A 245 6.82 -1.39 -3.70
CA ARG A 245 7.34 -2.21 -2.59
C ARG A 245 7.77 -3.59 -3.09
N ALA A 246 8.68 -4.20 -2.36
CA ALA A 246 9.10 -5.57 -2.64
C ALA A 246 7.91 -6.54 -2.49
N PRO A 247 7.58 -7.34 -3.52
CA PRO A 247 6.40 -8.19 -3.53
C PRO A 247 6.52 -9.39 -2.57
N GLY A 248 7.75 -9.79 -2.23
CA GLY A 248 7.97 -11.01 -1.47
C GLY A 248 7.34 -12.23 -2.15
N SER A 249 6.80 -13.15 -1.35
CA SER A 249 6.27 -14.43 -1.84
C SER A 249 5.08 -14.34 -2.81
N THR A 250 4.50 -13.16 -3.03
CA THR A 250 3.49 -12.97 -4.10
C THR A 250 4.10 -13.01 -5.50
N PHE A 251 5.41 -12.96 -5.61
CA PHE A 251 6.14 -13.15 -6.86
C PHE A 251 6.27 -14.63 -7.28
N LYS A 252 6.07 -15.57 -6.37
CA LYS A 252 6.34 -17.00 -6.60
C LYS A 252 5.54 -17.62 -7.74
N MET A 253 4.35 -17.08 -8.07
CA MET A 253 3.59 -17.56 -9.21
C MET A 253 4.29 -17.25 -10.53
N ILE A 254 5.03 -16.14 -10.65
CA ILE A 254 5.88 -15.83 -11.82
C ILE A 254 7.00 -16.87 -11.95
N THR A 255 7.68 -17.16 -10.84
CA THR A 255 8.75 -18.18 -10.82
C THR A 255 8.20 -19.58 -11.11
N ALA A 256 7.00 -19.91 -10.62
CA ALA A 256 6.30 -21.15 -10.94
C ALA A 256 5.99 -21.23 -12.44
N THR A 257 5.41 -20.17 -13.02
CA THR A 257 5.12 -20.09 -14.45
C THR A 257 6.40 -20.29 -15.28
N ALA A 258 7.45 -19.55 -14.95
CA ALA A 258 8.75 -19.69 -15.62
C ALA A 258 9.29 -21.12 -15.53
N GLY A 259 9.34 -21.70 -14.32
CA GLY A 259 9.85 -23.05 -14.11
C GLY A 259 9.09 -24.14 -14.84
N LEU A 260 7.76 -24.03 -14.87
CA LEU A 260 6.87 -24.97 -15.56
C LEU A 260 6.92 -24.80 -17.09
N GLN A 261 6.90 -23.57 -17.60
CA GLN A 261 6.88 -23.30 -19.04
C GLN A 261 8.22 -23.61 -19.71
N GLU A 262 9.35 -23.38 -19.01
CA GLU A 262 10.70 -23.71 -19.51
C GLU A 262 11.08 -25.20 -19.24
N GLY A 263 10.17 -26.00 -18.68
CA GLY A 263 10.40 -27.42 -18.42
C GLY A 263 11.44 -27.71 -17.33
N ILE A 264 11.80 -26.74 -16.51
CA ILE A 264 12.70 -26.89 -15.35
C ILE A 264 12.08 -27.80 -14.30
N ILE A 265 10.76 -27.71 -14.18
CA ILE A 265 9.90 -28.57 -13.36
C ILE A 265 8.63 -28.93 -14.14
N SER A 266 7.98 -30.00 -13.71
CA SER A 266 6.59 -30.35 -14.08
C SER A 266 5.67 -30.13 -12.87
N PRO A 267 4.33 -30.14 -13.05
CA PRO A 267 3.38 -30.06 -11.93
C PRO A 267 3.64 -31.08 -10.81
N ASN A 268 4.20 -32.24 -11.15
CA ASN A 268 4.47 -33.37 -10.23
C ASN A 268 5.91 -33.42 -9.71
N THR A 269 6.78 -32.51 -10.13
CA THR A 269 8.18 -32.49 -9.68
C THR A 269 8.25 -32.23 -8.18
N GLY A 270 8.67 -33.24 -7.40
CA GLY A 270 8.93 -33.11 -5.97
C GLY A 270 10.33 -32.52 -5.70
N ILE A 271 10.41 -31.57 -4.79
CA ILE A 271 11.67 -31.03 -4.26
C ILE A 271 11.62 -31.10 -2.73
N TYR A 272 12.62 -31.75 -2.14
CA TYR A 272 12.72 -31.86 -0.68
C TYR A 272 13.34 -30.61 -0.07
N ASP A 273 12.61 -29.94 0.81
CA ASP A 273 13.08 -28.77 1.55
C ASP A 273 14.11 -29.17 2.62
N LYS A 274 15.36 -28.77 2.45
CA LYS A 274 16.45 -29.00 3.42
C LYS A 274 16.64 -27.84 4.40
N GLY A 275 15.71 -26.87 4.44
CA GLY A 275 15.76 -25.68 5.28
C GLY A 275 16.77 -24.62 4.80
N THR A 276 18.03 -24.99 4.61
CA THR A 276 19.10 -24.10 4.15
C THR A 276 19.55 -24.45 2.74
N PHE A 277 19.46 -23.49 1.82
CA PHE A 277 19.90 -23.62 0.44
C PHE A 277 21.38 -23.20 0.33
N LYS A 278 22.27 -24.14 0.02
CA LYS A 278 23.73 -23.94 0.02
C LYS A 278 24.33 -23.78 -1.38
N ASP A 279 23.65 -24.26 -2.43
CA ASP A 279 24.20 -24.40 -3.77
C ASP A 279 24.52 -23.05 -4.45
N ALA A 280 23.84 -21.97 -4.04
CA ALA A 280 24.10 -20.61 -4.53
C ALA A 280 25.27 -19.90 -3.82
N GLY A 281 25.96 -20.57 -2.90
CA GLY A 281 27.10 -19.99 -2.17
C GLY A 281 26.67 -19.18 -0.92
N ARG A 282 27.66 -18.56 -0.26
CA ARG A 282 27.44 -17.71 0.91
C ARG A 282 27.12 -16.28 0.50
N PRO A 283 26.26 -15.55 1.29
CA PRO A 283 25.51 -16.02 2.47
C PRO A 283 24.39 -16.98 2.08
N TYR A 284 24.28 -18.11 2.79
CA TYR A 284 23.29 -19.13 2.48
C TYR A 284 21.86 -18.62 2.65
N ALA A 285 21.01 -18.89 1.65
CA ALA A 285 19.60 -18.61 1.71
C ALA A 285 18.86 -19.65 2.58
N ARG A 286 17.81 -19.25 3.27
CA ARG A 286 17.04 -20.11 4.17
C ARG A 286 15.56 -20.09 3.85
N CYS A 287 14.92 -21.26 3.97
CA CYS A 287 13.47 -21.32 4.00
C CYS A 287 12.97 -20.67 5.32
N TRP A 288 11.84 -20.01 5.27
CA TRP A 288 11.30 -19.30 6.46
C TRP A 288 11.02 -20.24 7.64
N ILE A 289 10.68 -21.52 7.39
CA ILE A 289 10.51 -22.56 8.42
C ILE A 289 11.84 -23.04 9.01
N GLY A 290 12.93 -22.85 8.29
CA GLY A 290 14.24 -23.46 8.61
C GLY A 290 15.14 -22.64 9.51
N SER A 291 14.63 -21.62 10.23
CA SER A 291 15.39 -20.94 11.29
C SER A 291 15.63 -21.81 12.54
N GLY A 292 15.02 -23.02 12.56
CA GLY A 292 15.26 -24.12 13.48
C GLY A 292 15.50 -25.42 12.70
N SER A 293 15.02 -26.55 13.20
CA SER A 293 15.09 -27.87 12.55
C SER A 293 13.92 -28.16 11.60
N GLY A 294 13.14 -27.15 11.21
CA GLY A 294 11.94 -27.31 10.38
C GLY A 294 12.20 -27.52 8.90
N SER A 295 11.34 -28.28 8.24
CA SER A 295 11.31 -28.56 6.81
C SER A 295 9.87 -28.70 6.33
N HIS A 296 9.57 -28.26 5.11
CA HIS A 296 8.29 -28.52 4.48
C HIS A 296 8.18 -29.94 3.92
N GLY A 297 9.27 -30.74 3.99
CA GLY A 297 9.34 -32.07 3.39
C GLY A 297 9.45 -32.03 1.88
N ASN A 298 8.98 -33.09 1.22
CA ASN A 298 8.93 -33.16 -0.24
C ASN A 298 7.65 -32.47 -0.71
N VAL A 299 7.78 -31.42 -1.51
CA VAL A 299 6.66 -30.64 -2.02
C VAL A 299 6.76 -30.47 -3.53
N ASN A 300 5.62 -30.52 -4.22
CA ASN A 300 5.48 -30.10 -5.61
C ASN A 300 5.14 -28.61 -5.70
N VAL A 301 4.96 -28.06 -6.91
CA VAL A 301 4.75 -26.62 -7.11
C VAL A 301 3.49 -26.10 -6.41
N SER A 302 2.37 -26.85 -6.42
CA SER A 302 1.12 -26.46 -5.75
C SER A 302 1.29 -26.44 -4.23
N GLU A 303 1.89 -27.48 -3.66
CA GLU A 303 2.19 -27.58 -2.23
C GLU A 303 3.22 -26.55 -1.79
N ALA A 304 4.21 -26.24 -2.64
CA ALA A 304 5.20 -25.19 -2.38
C ALA A 304 4.57 -23.79 -2.35
N LEU A 305 3.53 -23.53 -3.15
CA LEU A 305 2.72 -22.30 -3.07
C LEU A 305 1.88 -22.28 -1.80
N GLU A 306 1.20 -23.40 -1.44
CA GLU A 306 0.39 -23.57 -0.23
C GLU A 306 1.15 -23.11 1.01
N VAL A 307 2.34 -23.70 1.22
CA VAL A 307 3.17 -23.44 2.41
C VAL A 307 4.19 -22.32 2.20
N SER A 308 4.14 -21.65 1.06
CA SER A 308 5.11 -20.58 0.71
C SER A 308 6.57 -21.01 0.85
N CYS A 309 6.95 -22.22 0.40
CA CYS A 309 8.30 -22.79 0.54
C CYS A 309 9.34 -22.00 -0.26
N ASN A 310 10.25 -21.29 0.42
CA ASN A 310 11.33 -20.58 -0.26
C ASN A 310 12.33 -21.54 -0.91
N TYR A 311 12.66 -22.64 -0.24
CA TYR A 311 13.63 -23.61 -0.72
C TYR A 311 13.27 -24.19 -2.09
N PHE A 312 11.98 -24.49 -2.31
CA PHE A 312 11.46 -24.93 -3.60
C PHE A 312 11.79 -23.93 -4.71
N PHE A 313 11.42 -22.67 -4.50
CA PHE A 313 11.62 -21.60 -5.50
C PHE A 313 13.09 -21.22 -5.68
N TYR A 314 13.92 -21.31 -4.65
CA TYR A 314 15.38 -21.22 -4.80
C TYR A 314 15.91 -22.30 -5.72
N THR A 315 15.46 -23.54 -5.53
CA THR A 315 15.89 -24.68 -6.35
C THR A 315 15.46 -24.50 -7.80
N VAL A 316 14.23 -24.06 -8.05
CA VAL A 316 13.71 -23.80 -9.41
C VAL A 316 14.56 -22.73 -10.11
N ALA A 317 14.78 -21.58 -9.46
CA ALA A 317 15.59 -20.51 -10.05
C ALA A 317 17.06 -20.90 -10.22
N TYR A 318 17.63 -21.64 -9.29
CA TYR A 318 19.00 -22.12 -9.41
C TYR A 318 19.17 -23.09 -10.59
N ARG A 319 18.20 -23.97 -10.84
CA ARG A 319 18.18 -24.88 -12.00
C ARG A 319 18.00 -24.18 -13.34
N MET A 320 17.49 -22.94 -13.36
CA MET A 320 17.44 -22.12 -14.58
C MET A 320 18.83 -21.62 -15.00
N ASN A 321 19.81 -21.55 -14.08
CA ASN A 321 21.19 -21.22 -14.41
C ASN A 321 21.88 -22.41 -15.08
N LYS A 322 22.74 -22.14 -16.08
CA LYS A 322 23.54 -23.15 -16.81
C LYS A 322 24.93 -23.31 -16.25
N GLY A 323 25.32 -22.52 -15.24
CA GLY A 323 26.65 -22.59 -14.63
C GLY A 323 26.92 -21.43 -13.65
N ALA A 324 28.08 -21.45 -13.00
CA ALA A 324 28.51 -20.39 -12.09
C ALA A 324 28.77 -19.10 -12.88
N GLY A 325 28.14 -17.99 -12.44
CA GLY A 325 28.22 -16.68 -13.11
C GLY A 325 27.35 -16.53 -14.36
N ASP A 326 26.55 -17.54 -14.69
CA ASP A 326 25.61 -17.52 -15.79
C ASP A 326 24.36 -16.68 -15.42
N LEU A 327 23.88 -15.88 -16.37
CA LEU A 327 22.73 -15.02 -16.24
C LEU A 327 21.43 -15.64 -16.78
N SER A 328 21.45 -16.90 -17.26
CA SER A 328 20.28 -17.53 -17.87
C SER A 328 19.09 -17.59 -16.91
N GLY A 329 19.32 -17.80 -15.63
CA GLY A 329 18.26 -17.83 -14.61
C GLY A 329 17.56 -16.49 -14.42
N ILE A 330 18.33 -15.40 -14.27
CA ILE A 330 17.71 -14.07 -14.14
C ILE A 330 17.09 -13.62 -15.46
N ASN A 331 17.70 -13.92 -16.61
CA ASN A 331 17.12 -13.59 -17.91
C ASN A 331 15.80 -14.34 -18.14
N THR A 332 15.71 -15.60 -17.71
CA THR A 332 14.45 -16.36 -17.74
C THR A 332 13.40 -15.72 -16.85
N LEU A 333 13.72 -15.35 -15.61
CA LEU A 333 12.79 -14.66 -14.73
C LEU A 333 12.34 -13.32 -15.32
N ASN A 334 13.27 -12.52 -15.87
CA ASN A 334 12.97 -11.24 -16.50
C ASN A 334 12.02 -11.40 -17.70
N LYS A 335 12.20 -12.41 -18.55
CA LYS A 335 11.29 -12.74 -19.65
C LYS A 335 9.82 -12.86 -19.15
N TYR A 336 9.61 -13.54 -18.03
CA TYR A 336 8.26 -13.70 -17.47
C TYR A 336 7.79 -12.46 -16.70
N MET A 337 8.66 -11.72 -16.01
CA MET A 337 8.33 -10.41 -15.43
C MET A 337 7.82 -9.44 -16.49
N GLU A 338 8.52 -9.36 -17.63
CA GLU A 338 8.11 -8.53 -18.77
C GLU A 338 6.81 -9.01 -19.39
N ALA A 339 6.66 -10.31 -19.59
CA ALA A 339 5.43 -10.88 -20.12
C ALA A 339 4.20 -10.55 -19.26
N PHE A 340 4.35 -10.61 -17.92
CA PHE A 340 3.32 -10.18 -16.97
C PHE A 340 3.19 -8.66 -16.81
N GLY A 341 4.04 -7.86 -17.46
CA GLY A 341 3.96 -6.40 -17.49
C GLY A 341 4.57 -5.70 -16.29
N LEU A 342 5.43 -6.35 -15.51
CA LEU A 342 6.01 -5.76 -14.30
C LEU A 342 7.12 -4.72 -14.58
N ASN A 343 7.58 -4.58 -15.82
CA ASN A 343 8.55 -3.57 -16.25
C ASN A 343 7.96 -2.55 -17.22
N SER A 344 6.65 -2.39 -17.23
CA SER A 344 5.95 -1.46 -18.14
C SER A 344 4.85 -0.69 -17.39
N PRO A 345 4.38 0.47 -17.92
CA PRO A 345 3.22 1.15 -17.37
C PRO A 345 2.02 0.25 -17.24
N THR A 346 1.14 0.57 -16.29
CA THR A 346 -0.13 -0.15 -16.18
C THR A 346 -1.06 0.16 -17.35
N GLY A 347 -0.95 1.36 -17.93
CA GLY A 347 -1.74 1.85 -19.05
C GLY A 347 -2.89 2.77 -18.66
N VAL A 348 -3.04 3.08 -17.36
CA VAL A 348 -4.06 4.03 -16.88
C VAL A 348 -3.81 5.44 -17.40
N GLU A 349 -4.87 6.25 -17.48
CA GLU A 349 -4.85 7.61 -18.02
C GLU A 349 -4.25 8.66 -17.08
N ILE A 350 -3.81 8.26 -15.88
CA ILE A 350 -3.19 9.14 -14.89
C ILE A 350 -1.68 8.89 -14.79
N SER A 351 -0.97 9.84 -14.19
CA SER A 351 0.49 9.71 -13.98
C SER A 351 0.83 8.54 -13.05
N GLU A 352 1.78 7.73 -13.50
CA GLU A 352 2.39 6.66 -12.72
C GLU A 352 3.83 7.03 -12.37
N LEU A 353 4.37 6.47 -11.27
CA LEU A 353 5.79 6.61 -10.98
C LEU A 353 6.59 5.80 -12.00
N TYR A 354 7.09 6.50 -12.99
CA TYR A 354 8.20 6.07 -13.81
C TYR A 354 9.43 6.79 -13.33
N ASP A 355 10.47 6.07 -12.98
CA ASP A 355 11.76 6.70 -12.78
C ASP A 355 12.30 7.18 -14.13
N SER A 356 11.86 8.39 -14.52
CA SER A 356 12.32 9.07 -15.71
C SER A 356 13.81 9.43 -15.65
N MET A 357 14.43 9.29 -14.48
CA MET A 357 15.83 9.65 -14.23
C MET A 357 16.75 8.44 -14.37
N SER A 358 16.26 7.21 -14.32
CA SER A 358 17.06 6.02 -14.50
C SER A 358 16.91 5.44 -15.92
N GLN A 359 18.02 5.04 -16.50
CA GLN A 359 18.04 4.29 -17.78
C GLN A 359 17.47 2.88 -17.62
N TYR A 360 17.12 2.49 -16.39
CA TYR A 360 16.72 1.14 -16.04
C TYR A 360 15.32 1.15 -15.45
N PRO A 361 14.49 0.16 -15.80
CA PRO A 361 13.19 -0.01 -15.15
C PRO A 361 13.38 -0.18 -13.64
N THR A 362 12.74 0.67 -12.85
CA THR A 362 12.87 0.68 -11.38
C THR A 362 12.33 -0.59 -10.72
N HIS A 363 11.66 -1.45 -11.47
CA HIS A 363 10.78 -2.47 -10.91
C HIS A 363 11.29 -3.90 -11.03
N ILE A 364 12.22 -4.19 -11.95
CA ILE A 364 12.74 -5.55 -12.12
C ILE A 364 14.19 -5.70 -11.65
N SER A 365 14.47 -6.85 -11.04
CA SER A 365 15.83 -7.23 -10.67
C SER A 365 16.66 -7.56 -11.91
N SER A 366 17.77 -6.86 -12.11
CA SER A 366 18.72 -7.14 -13.17
C SER A 366 20.16 -6.82 -12.73
N PRO A 367 21.20 -7.36 -13.42
CA PRO A 367 22.58 -6.97 -13.17
C PRO A 367 22.83 -5.48 -13.31
N GLU A 368 22.21 -4.85 -14.32
CA GLU A 368 22.32 -3.42 -14.63
C GLU A 368 21.71 -2.60 -13.50
N TYR A 369 20.52 -2.96 -13.06
CA TYR A 369 19.85 -2.24 -11.97
C TYR A 369 20.59 -2.40 -10.63
N LYS A 370 21.13 -3.60 -10.34
CA LYS A 370 22.00 -3.82 -9.19
C LYS A 370 23.21 -2.89 -9.21
N LYS A 371 23.90 -2.79 -10.38
CA LYS A 371 25.03 -1.88 -10.55
C LYS A 371 24.60 -0.44 -10.30
N TYR A 372 23.55 0.02 -10.94
CA TYR A 372 23.02 1.38 -10.78
C TYR A 372 22.74 1.74 -9.32
N ILE A 373 21.94 0.94 -8.61
CA ILE A 373 21.60 1.18 -7.21
C ILE A 373 22.82 1.14 -6.29
N THR A 374 23.77 0.23 -6.55
CA THR A 374 25.00 0.13 -5.74
C THR A 374 25.85 1.39 -5.90
N GLN A 375 26.02 1.87 -7.13
CA GLN A 375 26.78 3.09 -7.41
C GLN A 375 26.07 4.37 -6.92
N GLN A 376 24.73 4.40 -6.86
CA GLN A 376 23.99 5.52 -6.24
C GLN A 376 24.21 5.60 -4.72
N ARG A 377 24.44 4.46 -4.06
CA ARG A 377 24.71 4.39 -2.62
C ARG A 377 26.19 4.64 -2.28
N ASP A 378 27.07 4.18 -3.14
CA ASP A 378 28.51 4.29 -3.00
C ASP A 378 29.15 4.47 -4.39
N ALA A 379 29.55 5.71 -4.71
CA ALA A 379 30.14 6.06 -5.99
C ALA A 379 31.48 5.32 -6.25
N ASP A 380 32.17 4.89 -5.17
CA ASP A 380 33.44 4.17 -5.23
C ASP A 380 33.28 2.65 -5.19
N ALA A 381 32.02 2.15 -5.31
CA ALA A 381 31.71 0.71 -5.31
C ALA A 381 32.49 -0.03 -6.39
N LYS A 382 33.13 -1.12 -6.00
CA LYS A 382 33.92 -1.99 -6.89
C LYS A 382 32.99 -2.95 -7.65
N GLU A 383 33.49 -3.50 -8.76
CA GLU A 383 32.77 -4.49 -9.55
C GLU A 383 32.30 -5.69 -8.70
N SER A 384 33.09 -6.14 -7.71
CA SER A 384 32.73 -7.20 -6.77
C SER A 384 31.43 -6.92 -6.01
N ASP A 385 31.09 -5.65 -5.75
CA ASP A 385 29.97 -5.23 -4.91
C ASP A 385 28.63 -5.27 -5.67
N TYR A 386 28.68 -5.09 -6.99
CA TYR A 386 27.52 -5.15 -7.86
C TYR A 386 27.50 -6.31 -8.86
N LYS A 387 28.53 -7.16 -8.90
CA LYS A 387 28.50 -8.37 -9.73
C LYS A 387 27.30 -9.23 -9.38
N TRP A 388 26.55 -9.65 -10.41
CA TRP A 388 25.40 -10.53 -10.23
C TRP A 388 25.84 -11.93 -9.80
N SER A 389 25.14 -12.52 -8.86
CA SER A 389 25.42 -13.85 -8.32
C SER A 389 24.22 -14.79 -8.42
N ALA A 390 24.44 -16.08 -8.33
CA ALA A 390 23.35 -17.05 -8.19
C ALA A 390 22.49 -16.75 -6.96
N GLY A 391 23.08 -16.18 -5.90
CA GLY A 391 22.37 -15.70 -4.71
C GLY A 391 21.38 -14.59 -5.00
N ASP A 392 21.66 -13.69 -5.94
CA ASP A 392 20.73 -12.63 -6.37
C ASP A 392 19.57 -13.25 -7.15
N THR A 393 19.84 -14.18 -8.09
CA THR A 393 18.81 -14.88 -8.86
C THR A 393 17.80 -15.61 -7.97
N ILE A 394 18.29 -16.40 -7.00
CA ILE A 394 17.38 -17.15 -6.11
C ILE A 394 16.56 -16.25 -5.19
N ARG A 395 17.10 -15.11 -4.76
CA ARG A 395 16.34 -14.13 -3.97
C ARG A 395 15.30 -13.40 -4.83
N THR A 396 15.65 -13.09 -6.08
CA THR A 396 14.68 -12.54 -7.05
C THR A 396 13.48 -13.48 -7.22
N ALA A 397 13.71 -14.79 -7.28
CA ALA A 397 12.66 -15.80 -7.46
C ALA A 397 11.60 -15.85 -6.34
N ILE A 398 11.88 -15.29 -5.20
CA ILE A 398 10.92 -15.17 -4.09
C ILE A 398 10.46 -13.72 -3.86
N GLY A 399 10.66 -12.84 -4.84
CA GLY A 399 10.23 -11.45 -4.81
C GLY A 399 11.02 -10.55 -3.87
N GLN A 400 12.25 -10.92 -3.58
CA GLN A 400 13.24 -10.11 -2.86
C GLN A 400 14.29 -9.56 -3.83
N SER A 401 15.45 -9.17 -3.33
CA SER A 401 16.52 -8.53 -4.11
C SER A 401 16.12 -7.10 -4.50
N TYR A 402 16.03 -6.81 -5.80
CA TYR A 402 15.77 -5.46 -6.33
C TYR A 402 14.35 -5.32 -6.88
N ASN A 403 13.49 -6.32 -6.71
CA ASN A 403 12.09 -6.27 -7.13
C ASN A 403 11.29 -5.28 -6.28
N ASN A 404 10.67 -4.30 -6.95
CA ASN A 404 9.74 -3.36 -6.31
C ASN A 404 8.60 -3.05 -7.27
N TYR A 405 7.36 -3.26 -6.85
CA TYR A 405 6.17 -3.07 -7.67
C TYR A 405 5.08 -2.32 -6.90
N THR A 406 4.31 -1.52 -7.62
CA THR A 406 3.10 -0.86 -7.09
C THR A 406 1.96 -1.87 -6.95
N SER A 407 0.95 -1.55 -6.13
CA SER A 407 -0.23 -2.41 -6.00
C SER A 407 -1.02 -2.53 -7.31
N ALA A 408 -0.98 -1.51 -8.18
CA ALA A 408 -1.58 -1.56 -9.50
C ALA A 408 -0.88 -2.59 -10.41
N LEU A 409 0.46 -2.57 -10.50
CA LEU A 409 1.22 -3.57 -11.26
C LEU A 409 0.99 -4.98 -10.73
N MET A 410 0.95 -5.15 -9.41
CA MET A 410 0.68 -6.45 -8.81
C MET A 410 -0.75 -6.95 -9.07
N SER A 411 -1.75 -6.07 -9.06
CA SER A 411 -3.13 -6.41 -9.42
C SER A 411 -3.24 -6.77 -10.90
N LYS A 412 -2.61 -5.99 -11.80
CA LYS A 412 -2.55 -6.26 -13.25
C LYS A 412 -1.95 -7.63 -13.56
N TYR A 413 -0.81 -7.94 -12.92
CA TYR A 413 -0.15 -9.23 -13.10
C TYR A 413 -1.04 -10.40 -12.65
N VAL A 414 -1.73 -10.27 -11.51
CA VAL A 414 -2.62 -11.32 -11.00
C VAL A 414 -3.88 -11.43 -11.87
N ALA A 415 -4.43 -10.33 -12.38
CA ALA A 415 -5.52 -10.35 -13.37
C ALA A 415 -5.09 -11.09 -14.65
N THR A 416 -3.87 -10.83 -15.14
CA THR A 416 -3.30 -11.53 -16.30
C THR A 416 -3.15 -13.03 -16.07
N LEU A 417 -2.72 -13.43 -14.86
CA LEU A 417 -2.63 -14.84 -14.49
C LEU A 417 -4.03 -15.48 -14.42
N ALA A 418 -4.98 -14.80 -13.75
CA ALA A 418 -6.33 -15.28 -13.49
C ALA A 418 -7.16 -15.52 -14.77
N ASN A 419 -6.94 -14.72 -15.81
CA ASN A 419 -7.64 -14.88 -17.10
C ASN A 419 -6.90 -15.79 -18.10
N GLY A 420 -5.90 -16.54 -17.65
CA GLY A 420 -5.18 -17.49 -18.50
C GLY A 420 -4.06 -16.89 -19.35
N GLY A 421 -3.59 -15.69 -19.02
CA GLY A 421 -2.41 -15.08 -19.65
C GLY A 421 -2.69 -13.90 -20.57
N THR A 422 -3.93 -13.46 -20.73
CA THR A 422 -4.26 -12.26 -21.50
C THR A 422 -3.96 -11.00 -20.68
N ARG A 423 -3.01 -10.17 -21.11
CA ARG A 423 -2.66 -8.93 -20.44
C ARG A 423 -3.44 -7.76 -21.06
N TYR A 424 -4.33 -7.19 -20.26
CA TYR A 424 -5.06 -5.99 -20.61
C TYR A 424 -4.33 -4.73 -20.12
N SER A 425 -4.44 -3.63 -20.89
CA SER A 425 -4.14 -2.29 -20.40
C SER A 425 -5.11 -1.95 -19.28
N MET A 426 -4.60 -1.46 -18.14
CA MET A 426 -5.50 -0.93 -17.12
C MET A 426 -6.09 0.40 -17.58
N HIS A 427 -7.30 0.72 -17.11
CA HIS A 427 -7.98 1.96 -17.47
C HIS A 427 -8.97 2.39 -16.39
N PHE A 428 -9.18 3.69 -16.31
CA PHE A 428 -10.25 4.33 -15.54
C PHE A 428 -11.43 4.73 -16.40
N LEU A 429 -11.20 5.09 -17.68
CA LEU A 429 -12.26 5.49 -18.57
C LEU A 429 -13.20 4.32 -18.87
N ASN A 430 -14.50 4.52 -18.61
CA ASN A 430 -15.54 3.58 -18.99
C ASN A 430 -16.27 4.07 -20.26
N LYS A 431 -16.87 5.25 -20.19
CA LYS A 431 -17.55 5.87 -21.35
C LYS A 431 -17.61 7.39 -21.22
N VAL A 432 -17.86 8.04 -22.37
CA VAL A 432 -18.14 9.46 -22.46
C VAL A 432 -19.54 9.66 -23.05
N THR A 433 -20.36 10.50 -22.43
CA THR A 433 -21.68 10.87 -22.96
C THR A 433 -21.77 12.37 -23.20
N ASN A 434 -22.66 12.78 -24.12
CA ASN A 434 -23.06 14.18 -24.20
C ASN A 434 -23.99 14.55 -23.03
N ASN A 435 -24.43 15.82 -22.99
CA ASN A 435 -25.30 16.34 -21.93
C ASN A 435 -26.70 15.71 -21.90
N ASP A 436 -27.14 15.15 -23.01
CA ASP A 436 -28.43 14.44 -23.11
C ASP A 436 -28.31 12.99 -22.66
N GLY A 437 -27.12 12.55 -22.20
CA GLY A 437 -26.86 11.20 -21.74
C GLY A 437 -26.59 10.17 -22.86
N LYS A 438 -26.51 10.61 -24.11
CA LYS A 438 -26.20 9.73 -25.24
C LYS A 438 -24.70 9.40 -25.22
N THR A 439 -24.37 8.10 -25.24
CA THR A 439 -22.98 7.64 -25.34
C THR A 439 -22.36 8.05 -26.66
N GLU A 440 -21.24 8.73 -26.60
CA GLU A 440 -20.43 9.15 -27.76
C GLU A 440 -19.19 8.28 -27.91
N GLU A 441 -18.62 7.85 -26.80
CA GLU A 441 -17.44 7.00 -26.77
C GLU A 441 -17.62 5.96 -25.64
N GLU A 442 -17.27 4.71 -25.92
CA GLU A 442 -17.25 3.62 -24.95
C GLU A 442 -15.89 2.95 -25.02
N TYR A 443 -15.24 2.82 -23.86
CA TYR A 443 -13.93 2.19 -23.79
C TYR A 443 -14.01 0.72 -24.17
N GLN A 444 -13.12 0.30 -25.06
CA GLN A 444 -12.98 -1.11 -25.44
C GLN A 444 -11.71 -1.70 -24.78
N PRO A 445 -11.81 -2.85 -24.13
CA PRO A 445 -10.67 -3.50 -23.47
C PRO A 445 -9.50 -3.71 -24.45
N LYS A 446 -8.34 -3.13 -24.11
CA LYS A 446 -7.15 -3.19 -24.95
C LYS A 446 -6.23 -4.33 -24.49
N VAL A 447 -6.08 -5.35 -25.32
CA VAL A 447 -5.09 -6.41 -25.10
C VAL A 447 -3.70 -5.89 -25.46
N GLU A 448 -2.76 -5.90 -24.51
CA GLU A 448 -1.36 -5.54 -24.73
C GLU A 448 -0.52 -6.72 -25.21
N SER A 449 -0.76 -7.89 -24.62
CA SER A 449 -0.05 -9.13 -24.96
C SER A 449 -0.80 -10.35 -24.46
N LYS A 450 -0.36 -11.52 -24.89
CA LYS A 450 -0.85 -12.81 -24.38
C LYS A 450 0.33 -13.72 -24.04
N ILE A 451 0.30 -14.30 -22.85
CA ILE A 451 1.24 -15.31 -22.39
C ILE A 451 0.61 -16.67 -22.66
N GLU A 452 1.22 -17.47 -23.52
CA GLU A 452 0.75 -18.85 -23.75
C GLU A 452 1.19 -19.72 -22.57
N ILE A 453 0.29 -19.98 -21.63
CA ILE A 453 0.51 -20.86 -20.49
C ILE A 453 -0.20 -22.17 -20.73
N LYS A 454 0.53 -23.30 -20.70
CA LYS A 454 -0.10 -24.62 -20.82
C LYS A 454 -1.12 -24.80 -19.69
N LYS A 455 -2.30 -25.33 -20.06
CA LYS A 455 -3.41 -25.50 -19.11
C LYS A 455 -2.99 -26.26 -17.85
N GLU A 456 -2.28 -27.37 -18.01
CA GLU A 456 -1.78 -28.18 -16.87
C GLU A 456 -0.88 -27.39 -15.90
N ASN A 457 -0.09 -26.44 -16.43
CA ASN A 457 0.78 -25.58 -15.64
C ASN A 457 -0.02 -24.51 -14.90
N LEU A 458 -0.99 -23.90 -15.57
CA LEU A 458 -1.92 -22.94 -14.98
C LEU A 458 -2.74 -23.57 -13.87
N ASP A 459 -3.33 -24.77 -14.14
CA ASP A 459 -4.10 -25.53 -13.17
C ASP A 459 -3.28 -25.85 -11.89
N ALA A 460 -2.00 -26.19 -12.05
CA ALA A 460 -1.11 -26.44 -10.91
C ALA A 460 -0.86 -25.17 -10.07
N ILE A 461 -0.72 -24.00 -10.72
CA ILE A 461 -0.54 -22.72 -10.04
C ILE A 461 -1.84 -22.33 -9.31
N PHE A 462 -2.99 -22.41 -9.98
CA PHE A 462 -4.30 -22.12 -9.40
C PHE A 462 -4.61 -23.01 -8.20
N LYS A 463 -4.36 -24.33 -8.35
CA LYS A 463 -4.45 -25.28 -7.24
C LYS A 463 -3.58 -24.83 -6.06
N GLY A 464 -2.34 -24.40 -6.31
CA GLY A 464 -1.44 -23.93 -5.25
C GLY A 464 -1.96 -22.68 -4.56
N MET A 465 -2.44 -21.69 -5.32
CA MET A 465 -3.04 -20.47 -4.77
C MET A 465 -4.34 -20.74 -3.99
N PHE A 466 -5.15 -21.70 -4.43
CA PHE A 466 -6.34 -22.13 -3.72
C PHE A 466 -6.00 -22.87 -2.41
N LEU A 467 -4.99 -23.72 -2.43
CA LEU A 467 -4.51 -24.40 -1.21
C LEU A 467 -3.97 -23.41 -0.16
N VAL A 468 -3.50 -22.24 -0.55
CA VAL A 468 -3.11 -21.19 0.41
C VAL A 468 -4.29 -20.78 1.32
N THR A 469 -5.51 -20.77 0.80
CA THR A 469 -6.73 -20.36 1.53
C THR A 469 -7.51 -21.53 2.13
N THR A 470 -7.38 -22.74 1.59
CA THR A 470 -8.20 -23.91 1.97
C THR A 470 -7.40 -25.08 2.48
N GLY A 471 -6.17 -25.24 2.03
CA GLY A 471 -5.33 -26.41 2.32
C GLY A 471 -4.99 -26.57 3.80
N PRO A 472 -4.71 -27.79 4.26
CA PRO A 472 -4.43 -28.07 5.68
C PRO A 472 -3.19 -27.33 6.19
N ARG A 473 -2.24 -26.99 5.31
CA ARG A 473 -1.02 -26.24 5.61
C ARG A 473 -1.07 -24.81 5.03
N GLY A 474 -2.22 -24.40 4.50
CA GLY A 474 -2.40 -23.10 3.84
C GLY A 474 -2.11 -21.92 4.76
N THR A 475 -1.23 -21.04 4.32
CA THR A 475 -0.78 -19.89 5.14
C THR A 475 -1.90 -18.90 5.46
N LEU A 476 -3.00 -18.91 4.72
CA LEU A 476 -4.16 -18.04 4.89
C LEU A 476 -5.45 -18.80 5.25
N ARG A 477 -5.37 -20.10 5.52
CA ARG A 477 -6.54 -20.93 5.82
C ARG A 477 -7.41 -20.36 6.92
N ASN A 478 -6.81 -19.87 8.01
CA ASN A 478 -7.56 -19.32 9.14
C ASN A 478 -8.35 -18.04 8.80
N TYR A 479 -7.98 -17.34 7.72
CA TYR A 479 -8.71 -16.16 7.26
C TYR A 479 -9.87 -16.51 6.33
N PHE A 480 -9.77 -17.60 5.55
CA PHE A 480 -10.69 -17.89 4.45
C PHE A 480 -11.52 -19.17 4.62
N LYS A 481 -11.28 -20.01 5.64
CA LYS A 481 -11.94 -21.32 5.83
C LYS A 481 -13.48 -21.26 5.80
N ASP A 482 -14.07 -20.15 6.25
CA ASP A 482 -15.52 -19.93 6.32
C ASP A 482 -15.97 -18.83 5.34
N PHE A 483 -15.14 -18.49 4.35
CA PHE A 483 -15.46 -17.46 3.38
C PHE A 483 -16.36 -18.04 2.28
N PRO A 484 -17.47 -17.36 1.89
CA PRO A 484 -18.55 -17.98 1.11
C PRO A 484 -18.23 -18.19 -0.38
N VAL A 485 -17.02 -17.84 -0.83
CA VAL A 485 -16.56 -18.06 -2.21
C VAL A 485 -15.13 -18.57 -2.21
N ASP A 486 -14.79 -19.40 -3.19
CA ASP A 486 -13.44 -19.91 -3.38
C ASP A 486 -12.51 -18.79 -3.90
N VAL A 487 -11.43 -18.56 -3.15
CA VAL A 487 -10.45 -17.50 -3.42
C VAL A 487 -9.08 -18.13 -3.66
N ALA A 488 -8.47 -17.81 -4.79
CA ALA A 488 -7.06 -18.09 -5.03
C ALA A 488 -6.22 -16.92 -4.55
N ALA A 489 -5.32 -17.15 -3.59
CA ALA A 489 -4.55 -16.06 -2.98
C ALA A 489 -3.08 -16.39 -2.74
N LYS A 490 -2.29 -15.35 -2.47
CA LYS A 490 -0.92 -15.48 -1.99
C LYS A 490 -0.57 -14.29 -1.10
N SER A 491 0.00 -14.59 0.07
CA SER A 491 0.62 -13.59 0.93
C SER A 491 2.10 -13.43 0.62
N GLY A 492 2.60 -12.22 0.73
CA GLY A 492 4.00 -11.84 0.62
C GLY A 492 4.46 -11.10 1.87
N THR A 493 5.70 -11.36 2.24
CA THR A 493 6.38 -10.70 3.34
C THR A 493 7.74 -10.26 2.84
N ALA A 494 8.08 -9.00 3.00
CA ALA A 494 9.38 -8.46 2.62
C ALA A 494 10.01 -7.71 3.78
N GLN A 495 11.17 -8.18 4.24
CA GLN A 495 11.92 -7.55 5.32
C GLN A 495 12.84 -6.47 4.75
N GLN A 496 12.68 -5.23 5.21
CA GLN A 496 13.59 -4.12 4.88
C GLN A 496 14.52 -3.74 6.05
N SER A 497 14.11 -4.02 7.28
CA SER A 497 14.84 -3.63 8.48
C SER A 497 14.69 -4.70 9.56
N SER A 498 15.73 -4.90 10.36
CA SER A 498 15.65 -5.73 11.58
C SER A 498 14.96 -5.01 12.74
N LYS A 499 14.69 -3.69 12.61
CA LYS A 499 14.12 -2.83 13.67
C LYS A 499 12.64 -2.51 13.48
N ARG A 500 12.06 -2.83 12.34
CA ARG A 500 10.64 -2.58 12.00
C ARG A 500 9.99 -3.88 11.52
N SER A 501 8.67 -3.98 11.62
CA SER A 501 7.90 -5.09 11.06
C SER A 501 8.14 -5.23 9.54
N GLU A 502 7.88 -6.40 9.03
CA GLU A 502 7.96 -6.63 7.58
C GLU A 502 6.82 -5.93 6.83
N HIS A 503 7.07 -5.59 5.56
CA HIS A 503 6.00 -5.19 4.66
C HIS A 503 5.08 -6.37 4.37
N THR A 504 3.80 -6.09 4.29
CA THR A 504 2.79 -7.06 3.88
C THR A 504 2.33 -6.76 2.46
N THR A 505 2.42 -7.75 1.58
CA THR A 505 1.76 -7.76 0.28
C THR A 505 0.80 -8.93 0.23
N PHE A 506 -0.41 -8.70 -0.23
CA PHE A 506 -1.41 -9.74 -0.44
C PHE A 506 -1.96 -9.60 -1.85
N VAL A 507 -2.10 -10.72 -2.55
CA VAL A 507 -2.77 -10.76 -3.86
C VAL A 507 -3.77 -11.90 -3.90
N ALA A 508 -4.88 -11.69 -4.59
CA ALA A 508 -5.90 -12.70 -4.79
C ALA A 508 -6.66 -12.46 -6.10
N PHE A 509 -7.34 -13.49 -6.57
CA PHE A 509 -8.43 -13.36 -7.52
C PHE A 509 -9.64 -14.20 -7.06
N ALA A 510 -10.82 -13.78 -7.43
CA ALA A 510 -12.08 -14.42 -7.08
C ALA A 510 -13.17 -14.16 -8.13
N PRO A 511 -14.15 -15.09 -8.26
CA PRO A 511 -14.14 -16.47 -7.79
C PRO A 511 -13.04 -17.32 -8.45
N LEU A 512 -12.68 -18.48 -7.89
CA LEU A 512 -11.66 -19.37 -8.46
C LEU A 512 -12.08 -19.92 -9.85
N GLU A 513 -13.31 -20.37 -9.98
CA GLU A 513 -13.83 -21.02 -11.19
C GLU A 513 -14.04 -20.06 -12.38
N ASP A 514 -14.55 -18.85 -12.10
CA ASP A 514 -14.75 -17.77 -13.09
C ASP A 514 -14.20 -16.46 -12.54
N PRO A 515 -12.90 -16.22 -12.65
CA PRO A 515 -12.27 -15.04 -12.11
C PRO A 515 -12.88 -13.74 -12.66
N GLN A 516 -13.41 -12.91 -11.76
CA GLN A 516 -14.00 -11.62 -12.08
C GLN A 516 -13.08 -10.47 -11.69
N ILE A 517 -12.51 -10.57 -10.48
CA ILE A 517 -11.61 -9.52 -9.98
C ILE A 517 -10.29 -10.09 -9.50
N SER A 518 -9.24 -9.27 -9.63
CA SER A 518 -8.00 -9.39 -8.88
C SER A 518 -7.92 -8.30 -7.83
N VAL A 519 -7.31 -8.62 -6.69
CA VAL A 519 -7.11 -7.70 -5.57
C VAL A 519 -5.64 -7.72 -5.17
N CYS A 520 -5.04 -6.56 -5.04
CA CYS A 520 -3.73 -6.39 -4.41
C CYS A 520 -3.83 -5.44 -3.23
N VAL A 521 -3.30 -5.84 -2.07
CA VAL A 521 -3.18 -5.02 -0.86
C VAL A 521 -1.72 -4.93 -0.48
N ILE A 522 -1.18 -3.72 -0.35
CA ILE A 522 0.19 -3.47 0.15
C ILE A 522 0.09 -2.59 1.39
N ILE A 523 0.68 -3.07 2.50
CA ILE A 523 0.74 -2.34 3.77
C ILE A 523 2.19 -2.32 4.24
N PRO A 524 2.86 -1.16 4.14
CA PRO A 524 4.18 -0.98 4.69
C PRO A 524 4.20 -1.28 6.19
N PHE A 525 5.14 -2.12 6.64
CA PHE A 525 5.30 -2.52 8.04
C PHE A 525 4.06 -3.17 8.68
N GLY A 526 3.25 -3.84 7.85
CA GLY A 526 1.97 -4.44 8.21
C GLY A 526 2.05 -5.80 8.93
N ASN A 527 3.22 -6.25 9.36
CA ASN A 527 3.45 -7.50 10.09
C ASN A 527 3.24 -8.79 9.28
N GLY A 528 3.64 -8.79 8.01
CA GLY A 528 3.71 -9.99 7.17
C GLY A 528 2.36 -10.69 6.95
N THR A 529 2.38 -12.04 6.95
CA THR A 529 1.21 -12.87 6.63
C THR A 529 0.09 -12.82 7.67
N THR A 530 0.39 -12.46 8.91
CA THR A 530 -0.58 -12.36 10.01
C THR A 530 -1.18 -10.96 10.13
N GLY A 531 -0.82 -10.06 9.22
CA GLY A 531 -1.23 -8.68 9.22
C GLY A 531 -2.65 -8.43 8.68
N PRO A 532 -2.99 -7.16 8.51
CA PRO A 532 -4.32 -6.70 8.13
C PRO A 532 -4.73 -7.00 6.67
N ALA A 533 -3.78 -7.21 5.76
CA ALA A 533 -4.05 -7.26 4.33
C ALA A 533 -5.07 -8.33 3.88
N PRO A 534 -5.05 -9.60 4.38
CA PRO A 534 -6.07 -10.59 4.01
C PRO A 534 -7.50 -10.17 4.38
N LYS A 535 -7.68 -9.43 5.48
CA LYS A 535 -8.99 -8.97 5.93
C LYS A 535 -9.53 -7.85 5.06
N VAL A 536 -8.67 -6.91 4.66
CA VAL A 536 -9.02 -5.85 3.70
C VAL A 536 -9.43 -6.46 2.36
N ALA A 537 -8.69 -7.46 1.87
CA ALA A 537 -9.01 -8.15 0.63
C ALA A 537 -10.35 -8.90 0.69
N LYS A 538 -10.68 -9.51 1.84
CA LYS A 538 -12.01 -10.14 2.06
C LYS A 538 -13.14 -9.13 1.93
N VAL A 539 -12.99 -7.92 2.47
CA VAL A 539 -13.98 -6.84 2.30
C VAL A 539 -14.11 -6.48 0.82
N ALA A 540 -13.00 -6.27 0.12
CA ALA A 540 -13.03 -5.95 -1.32
C ALA A 540 -13.77 -7.02 -2.15
N ILE A 541 -13.46 -8.30 -1.92
CA ILE A 541 -14.11 -9.42 -2.61
C ILE A 541 -15.60 -9.50 -2.25
N SER A 542 -15.92 -9.36 -0.97
CA SER A 542 -17.33 -9.45 -0.49
C SER A 542 -18.18 -8.33 -1.03
N GLU A 543 -17.70 -7.10 -1.01
CA GLU A 543 -18.46 -5.94 -1.50
C GLU A 543 -18.67 -6.03 -3.02
N TYR A 544 -17.66 -6.44 -3.78
CA TYR A 544 -17.79 -6.59 -5.22
C TYR A 544 -18.77 -7.71 -5.59
N LEU A 545 -18.65 -8.89 -4.99
CA LEU A 545 -19.50 -10.05 -5.26
C LEU A 545 -20.85 -10.00 -4.52
N LYS A 546 -21.12 -8.94 -3.75
CA LYS A 546 -22.35 -8.77 -2.95
C LYS A 546 -22.62 -9.95 -2.01
N LEU A 547 -21.55 -10.44 -1.35
CA LEU A 547 -21.64 -11.55 -0.42
C LEU A 547 -22.21 -11.09 0.93
N ASP A 548 -22.99 -11.95 1.59
CA ASP A 548 -23.39 -11.71 2.99
C ASP A 548 -22.23 -12.05 3.93
N TYR A 549 -21.24 -11.15 3.96
CA TYR A 549 -20.04 -11.25 4.80
C TYR A 549 -19.94 -10.04 5.73
N LYS A 550 -19.95 -10.31 7.03
CA LYS A 550 -19.68 -9.28 8.04
C LYS A 550 -18.25 -9.46 8.54
N PRO A 551 -17.37 -8.45 8.37
CA PRO A 551 -16.02 -8.52 8.92
C PRO A 551 -16.08 -8.70 10.44
N GLU A 552 -15.31 -9.65 10.97
CA GLU A 552 -15.10 -9.76 12.42
C GLU A 552 -14.34 -8.52 12.90
N LEU A 553 -15.06 -7.57 13.47
CA LEU A 553 -14.47 -6.48 14.24
C LEU A 553 -13.98 -7.08 15.57
N LYS A 554 -12.71 -7.41 15.67
CA LYS A 554 -12.13 -7.74 16.97
C LYS A 554 -12.15 -6.47 17.81
N SER A 555 -13.03 -6.44 18.82
CA SER A 555 -12.89 -5.50 19.91
C SER A 555 -11.67 -5.96 20.75
N TYR A 556 -10.65 -5.13 20.82
CA TYR A 556 -9.55 -5.37 21.75
C TYR A 556 -9.98 -4.89 23.15
N ASP A 557 -10.84 -5.68 23.82
CA ASP A 557 -11.20 -5.52 25.24
C ASP A 557 -10.10 -6.09 26.14
N THR A 558 -8.87 -5.82 25.85
CA THR A 558 -7.79 -6.14 26.78
C THR A 558 -7.56 -4.93 27.68
N LEU A 559 -8.01 -5.06 28.92
CA LEU A 559 -7.54 -4.24 30.02
C LEU A 559 -6.01 -4.29 30.03
N LEU A 560 -5.40 -3.15 29.74
CA LEU A 560 -3.98 -2.97 30.03
C LEU A 560 -3.83 -2.89 31.55
N HIS A 561 -3.29 -3.92 32.15
CA HIS A 561 -2.83 -3.89 33.54
C HIS A 561 -1.48 -3.19 33.66
#